data_a1916f45e9974bc877e78b80915db757
#
_entry.id   a1916f45e9974bc877e78b80915db757
#
_cell.length_a   1.000
_cell.length_b   1.000
_cell.length_c   1.000
_cell.angle_alpha   90.00
_cell.angle_beta   90.00
_cell.angle_gamma   90.00
#
_symmetry.space_group_name_H-M   'P 1'
#
loop_
_entity.id
_entity.type
_entity.pdbx_description
1 polymer ?
#
loop_
_entity_poly.entity_id
_entity_poly.type
_entity_poly.pdbx_seq_one_letter_code
_entity_poly.pdbx_strand_id
1 'polypeptide(L)'
;FLKPGVLHSYLYGAGIEVMANSDNVLRAGLTTKHIDIAEVLITLEYKPYTQKIILPKNRDDIYFIYSVPLKEFELQSLHIKPGKKLTLQLHNMPGILLCSQGEVIISEHKKVLSPGKAAFITSDISDLTLSGQGIIWLATVPA
;
A
#
# COMPACT_ATOMS: atom_id res chain seq x y z
N PHE A 1 6.90 -8.61 -2.82
CA PHE A 1 5.65 -9.18 -3.30
C PHE A 1 5.56 -10.65 -2.91
N LEU A 2 4.52 -11.03 -2.18
CA LEU A 2 4.24 -12.41 -1.77
C LEU A 2 3.21 -13.02 -2.70
N LYS A 3 3.49 -14.22 -3.21
CA LYS A 3 2.57 -14.99 -4.04
C LYS A 3 1.63 -15.83 -3.17
N PRO A 4 0.47 -16.24 -3.69
CA PRO A 4 -0.37 -17.25 -3.03
C PRO A 4 0.43 -18.54 -2.76
N GLY A 5 0.05 -19.30 -1.73
CA GLY A 5 0.68 -20.56 -1.37
C GLY A 5 2.01 -20.46 -0.61
N VAL A 6 2.51 -19.26 -0.36
CA VAL A 6 3.76 -19.02 0.38
C VAL A 6 3.46 -18.72 1.83
N LEU A 7 3.95 -19.57 2.74
CA LEU A 7 3.88 -19.32 4.18
C LEU A 7 4.70 -18.10 4.57
N HIS A 8 4.09 -17.20 5.32
CA HIS A 8 4.76 -16.03 5.84
C HIS A 8 4.11 -15.56 7.15
N SER A 9 4.86 -14.82 7.94
CA SER A 9 4.35 -14.17 9.14
C SER A 9 5.13 -12.90 9.45
N TYR A 10 4.49 -11.95 10.12
CA TYR A 10 5.11 -10.74 10.62
C TYR A 10 5.47 -10.94 12.09
N LEU A 11 6.77 -11.00 12.42
CA LEU A 11 7.23 -11.23 13.78
C LEU A 11 7.30 -9.96 14.61
N TYR A 12 7.76 -8.88 14.00
CA TYR A 12 7.97 -7.59 14.65
C TYR A 12 8.04 -6.46 13.61
N GLY A 13 7.52 -5.29 13.98
CA GLY A 13 7.60 -4.08 13.16
C GLY A 13 6.25 -3.56 12.69
N ALA A 14 6.29 -2.56 11.81
CA ALA A 14 5.13 -2.01 11.13
C ALA A 14 5.35 -2.06 9.62
N GLY A 15 4.28 -2.27 8.87
CA GLY A 15 4.32 -2.33 7.41
C GLY A 15 3.04 -1.79 6.79
N ILE A 16 3.12 -1.45 5.52
CA ILE A 16 1.96 -1.15 4.69
C ILE A 16 1.71 -2.36 3.81
N GLU A 17 0.55 -2.96 3.96
CA GLU A 17 0.13 -4.11 3.18
C GLU A 17 -1.02 -3.72 2.26
N VAL A 18 -0.91 -4.10 0.99
CA VAL A 18 -1.97 -3.95 -0.01
C VAL A 18 -2.24 -5.31 -0.62
N MET A 19 -3.49 -5.68 -0.69
CA MET A 19 -3.96 -6.95 -1.24
C MET A 19 -5.06 -6.70 -2.28
N ALA A 20 -5.20 -7.62 -3.22
CA ALA A 20 -6.39 -7.67 -4.07
C ALA A 20 -7.64 -7.91 -3.20
N ASN A 21 -8.80 -7.45 -3.68
CA ASN A 21 -10.07 -7.64 -2.97
C ASN A 21 -10.52 -9.10 -3.05
N SER A 22 -9.98 -9.93 -2.15
CA SER A 22 -10.35 -11.33 -1.99
C SER A 22 -10.32 -11.71 -0.50
N ASP A 23 -11.18 -12.62 -0.09
CA ASP A 23 -11.27 -13.12 1.30
C ASP A 23 -10.87 -14.59 1.42
N ASN A 24 -10.04 -15.09 0.53
CA ASN A 24 -9.54 -16.46 0.52
C ASN A 24 -8.20 -16.60 1.25
N VAL A 25 -8.09 -15.98 2.41
CA VAL A 25 -6.90 -16.04 3.27
C VAL A 25 -6.96 -17.27 4.17
N LEU A 26 -6.03 -18.20 3.97
CA LEU A 26 -5.79 -19.34 4.85
C LEU A 26 -4.81 -19.01 5.93
N ARG A 27 -5.05 -19.52 7.14
CA ARG A 27 -4.17 -19.32 8.28
C ARG A 27 -3.48 -20.61 8.63
N ALA A 28 -2.14 -20.56 8.76
CA ALA A 28 -1.32 -21.75 8.97
C ALA A 28 -0.78 -21.88 10.41
N GLY A 29 -0.86 -20.84 11.23
CA GLY A 29 -0.36 -20.85 12.61
C GLY A 29 -0.19 -19.45 13.18
N LEU A 30 0.34 -19.35 14.40
CA LEU A 30 0.63 -18.10 15.13
C LEU A 30 -0.59 -17.15 15.22
N THR A 31 -1.79 -17.73 15.39
CA THR A 31 -3.05 -16.99 15.42
C THR A 31 -4.07 -17.67 16.31
N THR A 32 -4.98 -16.89 16.89
CA THR A 32 -6.17 -17.38 17.59
C THR A 32 -7.37 -17.61 16.67
N LYS A 33 -7.25 -17.26 15.38
CA LYS A 33 -8.30 -17.48 14.39
C LYS A 33 -8.31 -18.92 13.93
N HIS A 34 -9.45 -19.37 13.38
CA HIS A 34 -9.59 -20.71 12.83
C HIS A 34 -8.50 -21.05 11.80
N ILE A 35 -7.95 -22.26 11.90
CA ILE A 35 -6.97 -22.82 10.98
C ILE A 35 -7.59 -24.06 10.33
N ASP A 36 -7.77 -24.03 9.03
CA ASP A 36 -8.14 -25.19 8.23
C ASP A 36 -6.87 -25.90 7.75
N ILE A 37 -6.44 -26.90 8.52
CA ILE A 37 -5.19 -27.62 8.25
C ILE A 37 -5.25 -28.37 6.93
N ALA A 38 -6.39 -28.95 6.58
CA ALA A 38 -6.53 -29.72 5.35
C ALA A 38 -6.38 -28.81 4.12
N GLU A 39 -7.05 -27.67 4.13
CA GLU A 39 -7.00 -26.70 3.03
C GLU A 39 -5.62 -26.03 2.94
N VAL A 40 -4.99 -25.71 4.07
CA VAL A 40 -3.62 -25.21 4.10
C VAL A 40 -2.67 -26.19 3.42
N LEU A 41 -2.70 -27.48 3.78
CA LEU A 41 -1.80 -28.49 3.21
C LEU A 41 -1.99 -28.70 1.71
N ILE A 42 -3.20 -28.55 1.19
CA ILE A 42 -3.50 -28.64 -0.25
C ILE A 42 -2.99 -27.42 -1.00
N THR A 43 -3.07 -26.24 -0.40
CA THR A 43 -2.80 -24.95 -1.06
C THR A 43 -1.31 -24.56 -0.99
N LEU A 44 -0.56 -25.13 -0.03
CA LEU A 44 0.85 -24.78 0.16
C LEU A 44 1.73 -25.15 -1.03
N GLU A 45 2.63 -24.25 -1.40
CA GLU A 45 3.76 -24.57 -2.28
C GLU A 45 4.91 -25.19 -1.47
N TYR A 46 5.14 -26.49 -1.62
CA TYR A 46 6.23 -27.24 -0.98
C TYR A 46 7.56 -27.08 -1.74
N LYS A 47 8.00 -25.83 -1.91
CA LYS A 47 9.25 -25.50 -2.63
C LYS A 47 10.03 -24.46 -1.84
N PRO A 48 11.36 -24.47 -1.93
CA PRO A 48 12.16 -23.35 -1.44
C PRO A 48 11.70 -22.06 -2.13
N TYR A 49 11.38 -21.06 -1.34
CA TYR A 49 10.97 -19.75 -1.84
C TYR A 49 12.03 -18.71 -1.51
N THR A 50 12.58 -18.10 -2.55
CA THR A 50 13.47 -16.95 -2.41
C THR A 50 12.68 -15.69 -2.73
N GLN A 51 12.37 -14.94 -1.71
CA GLN A 51 11.66 -13.68 -1.88
C GLN A 51 12.59 -12.64 -2.52
N LYS A 52 12.15 -12.09 -3.65
CA LYS A 52 12.79 -10.91 -4.22
C LYS A 52 12.24 -9.67 -3.55
N ILE A 53 13.11 -8.93 -2.89
CA ILE A 53 12.76 -7.60 -2.36
C ILE A 53 12.61 -6.66 -3.56
N ILE A 54 11.44 -6.03 -3.66
CA ILE A 54 11.18 -5.00 -4.66
C ILE A 54 11.62 -3.67 -4.07
N LEU A 55 12.65 -3.09 -4.66
CA LEU A 55 13.04 -1.72 -4.34
C LEU A 55 12.15 -0.74 -5.09
N PRO A 56 11.80 0.39 -4.48
CA PRO A 56 11.00 1.39 -5.16
C PRO A 56 11.77 2.01 -6.33
N LYS A 57 11.07 2.27 -7.41
CA LYS A 57 11.56 3.13 -8.49
C LYS A 57 11.35 4.58 -8.06
N ASN A 58 12.43 5.33 -7.98
CA ASN A 58 12.37 6.75 -7.67
C ASN A 58 12.04 7.53 -8.94
N ARG A 59 11.01 8.35 -8.89
CA ARG A 59 10.74 9.34 -9.94
C ARG A 59 11.50 10.65 -9.63
N ASP A 60 11.66 10.93 -8.35
CA ASP A 60 12.45 12.01 -7.76
C ASP A 60 12.61 11.71 -6.25
N ASP A 61 13.19 12.62 -5.46
CA ASP A 61 13.33 12.46 -4.00
C ASP A 61 12.00 12.52 -3.22
N ILE A 62 10.89 12.61 -3.90
CA ILE A 62 9.55 12.75 -3.31
C ILE A 62 8.69 11.53 -3.62
N TYR A 63 8.88 10.88 -4.77
CA TYR A 63 7.97 9.90 -5.33
C TYR A 63 8.65 8.53 -5.47
N PHE A 64 8.13 7.53 -4.80
CA PHE A 64 8.66 6.17 -4.77
C PHE A 64 7.57 5.16 -5.14
N ILE A 65 7.72 4.49 -6.26
CA ILE A 65 6.73 3.54 -6.80
C ILE A 65 7.23 2.11 -6.59
N TYR A 66 6.43 1.27 -5.96
CA TYR A 66 6.68 -0.15 -5.76
C TYR A 66 5.98 -0.96 -6.86
N SER A 67 6.65 -1.14 -7.99
CA SER A 67 6.08 -1.84 -9.15
C SER A 67 6.01 -3.35 -8.90
N VAL A 68 4.83 -3.92 -8.97
CA VAL A 68 4.56 -5.36 -8.92
C VAL A 68 3.97 -5.83 -10.25
N PRO A 69 4.12 -7.12 -10.64
CA PRO A 69 3.59 -7.62 -11.90
C PRO A 69 2.09 -7.95 -11.78
N LEU A 70 1.31 -7.01 -11.24
CA LEU A 70 -0.13 -7.13 -11.02
C LEU A 70 -0.83 -5.90 -11.59
N LYS A 71 -2.10 -6.08 -11.93
CA LYS A 71 -2.99 -5.00 -12.40
C LYS A 71 -4.01 -4.55 -11.34
N GLU A 72 -4.08 -5.29 -10.24
CA GLU A 72 -5.09 -5.11 -9.21
C GLU A 72 -4.78 -3.92 -8.29
N PHE A 73 -3.49 -3.63 -8.08
CA PHE A 73 -3.07 -2.51 -7.24
C PHE A 73 -1.65 -2.04 -7.55
N GLU A 74 -1.38 -0.82 -7.19
CA GLU A 74 -0.05 -0.21 -7.13
C GLU A 74 0.12 0.48 -5.78
N LEU A 75 1.30 0.35 -5.19
CA LEU A 75 1.67 1.04 -3.95
C LEU A 75 2.75 2.09 -4.23
N GLN A 76 2.53 3.28 -3.69
CA GLN A 76 3.47 4.38 -3.80
C GLN A 76 3.72 5.00 -2.42
N SER A 77 4.92 5.51 -2.15
CA SER A 77 5.16 6.39 -1.00
C SER A 77 5.58 7.78 -1.48
N LEU A 78 5.02 8.79 -0.84
CA LEU A 78 5.14 10.19 -1.19
C LEU A 78 5.73 10.94 0.01
N HIS A 79 6.88 11.52 -0.17
CA HIS A 79 7.62 12.23 0.88
C HIS A 79 7.44 13.73 0.73
N ILE A 80 6.44 14.28 1.39
CA ILE A 80 6.11 15.71 1.32
C ILE A 80 7.10 16.52 2.15
N LYS A 81 7.81 17.43 1.49
CA LYS A 81 8.80 18.32 2.12
C LYS A 81 8.18 19.65 2.51
N PRO A 82 8.64 20.29 3.61
CA PRO A 82 8.13 21.59 4.05
C PRO A 82 8.19 22.63 2.93
N GLY A 83 7.13 23.42 2.79
CA GLY A 83 7.05 24.50 1.80
C GLY A 83 6.92 24.03 0.35
N LYS A 84 6.87 22.72 0.10
CA LYS A 84 6.60 22.15 -1.22
C LYS A 84 5.17 21.70 -1.34
N LYS A 85 4.65 21.76 -2.56
CA LYS A 85 3.37 21.16 -2.94
C LYS A 85 3.64 20.04 -3.93
N LEU A 86 2.91 18.95 -3.79
CA LEU A 86 2.93 17.83 -4.72
C LEU A 86 1.54 17.66 -5.31
N THR A 87 1.42 17.80 -6.62
CA THR A 87 0.18 17.47 -7.33
C THR A 87 0.25 16.06 -7.87
N LEU A 88 -0.66 15.23 -7.41
CA LEU A 88 -0.86 13.86 -7.87
C LEU A 88 -1.79 13.87 -9.08
N GLN A 89 -1.35 13.29 -10.17
CA GLN A 89 -2.21 12.98 -11.31
C GLN A 89 -2.76 11.57 -11.12
N LEU A 90 -4.04 11.47 -10.84
CA LEU A 90 -4.71 10.21 -10.48
C LEU A 90 -5.34 9.51 -11.67
N HIS A 91 -5.36 10.16 -12.85
CA HIS A 91 -5.90 9.59 -14.09
C HIS A 91 -7.29 8.99 -13.93
N ASN A 92 -8.12 9.58 -13.07
CA ASN A 92 -9.46 9.11 -12.74
C ASN A 92 -9.47 7.69 -12.11
N MET A 93 -8.38 7.28 -11.49
CA MET A 93 -8.31 6.02 -10.75
C MET A 93 -8.62 6.24 -9.26
N PRO A 94 -9.40 5.36 -8.63
CA PRO A 94 -9.64 5.44 -7.20
C PRO A 94 -8.37 5.17 -6.41
N GLY A 95 -8.27 5.71 -5.20
CA GLY A 95 -7.11 5.50 -4.36
C GLY A 95 -7.39 5.67 -2.88
N ILE A 96 -6.46 5.19 -2.08
CA ILE A 96 -6.45 5.40 -0.63
C ILE A 96 -5.13 6.06 -0.26
N LEU A 97 -5.22 7.22 0.38
CA LEU A 97 -4.10 7.87 1.03
C LEU A 97 -4.05 7.46 2.50
N LEU A 98 -2.89 7.09 2.99
CA LEU A 98 -2.63 6.82 4.41
C LEU A 98 -1.41 7.62 4.86
N CYS A 99 -1.58 8.46 5.86
CA CYS A 99 -0.45 9.15 6.48
C CYS A 99 0.25 8.25 7.49
N SER A 100 1.55 8.05 7.33
CA SER A 100 2.37 7.30 8.29
C SER A 100 3.24 8.19 9.17
N GLN A 101 3.61 9.38 8.69
CA GLN A 101 4.44 10.33 9.45
C GLN A 101 4.08 11.78 9.11
N GLY A 102 4.23 12.66 10.10
CA GLY A 102 4.05 14.10 9.94
C GLY A 102 2.59 14.52 9.78
N GLU A 103 2.36 15.65 9.16
CA GLU A 103 1.04 16.18 8.84
C GLU A 103 0.99 16.63 7.39
N VAL A 104 0.07 16.07 6.64
CA VAL A 104 -0.11 16.37 5.22
C VAL A 104 -1.52 16.89 4.99
N ILE A 105 -1.62 17.96 4.21
CA ILE A 105 -2.86 18.67 3.93
C ILE A 105 -3.28 18.36 2.50
N ILE A 106 -4.50 17.88 2.32
CA ILE A 106 -5.19 17.82 1.04
C ILE A 106 -5.75 19.21 0.76
N SER A 107 -5.15 19.93 -0.19
CA SER A 107 -5.39 21.37 -0.40
C SER A 107 -6.81 21.68 -0.80
N GLU A 108 -7.42 20.90 -1.68
CA GLU A 108 -8.74 21.10 -2.25
C GLU A 108 -9.85 21.08 -1.17
N HIS A 109 -9.65 20.23 -0.16
CA HIS A 109 -10.62 20.08 0.94
C HIS A 109 -10.14 20.65 2.26
N LYS A 110 -8.95 21.24 2.32
CA LYS A 110 -8.27 21.69 3.55
C LYS A 110 -8.24 20.60 4.64
N LYS A 111 -8.17 19.33 4.21
CA LYS A 111 -8.18 18.17 5.10
C LYS A 111 -6.78 17.84 5.55
N VAL A 112 -6.57 17.75 6.86
CA VAL A 112 -5.29 17.34 7.45
C VAL A 112 -5.29 15.83 7.67
N LEU A 113 -4.27 15.17 7.16
CA LEU A 113 -3.97 13.77 7.45
C LEU A 113 -2.76 13.71 8.40
N SER A 114 -2.99 13.23 9.61
CA SER A 114 -1.98 12.91 10.61
C SER A 114 -1.71 11.40 10.64
N PRO A 115 -0.67 10.90 11.36
CA PRO A 115 -0.34 9.49 11.40
C PRO A 115 -1.52 8.58 11.75
N GLY A 116 -1.73 7.54 10.95
CA GLY A 116 -2.85 6.61 11.06
C GLY A 116 -4.18 7.11 10.45
N LYS A 117 -4.25 8.34 9.93
CA LYS A 117 -5.42 8.84 9.20
C LYS A 117 -5.33 8.52 7.72
N ALA A 118 -6.47 8.12 7.16
CA ALA A 118 -6.61 7.81 5.74
C ALA A 118 -7.69 8.67 5.07
N ALA A 119 -7.60 8.80 3.75
CA ALA A 119 -8.62 9.38 2.91
C ALA A 119 -8.83 8.49 1.68
N PHE A 120 -10.08 8.25 1.32
CA PHE A 120 -10.44 7.63 0.06
C PHE A 120 -10.56 8.71 -1.03
N ILE A 121 -10.02 8.42 -2.19
CA ILE A 121 -10.09 9.27 -3.38
C ILE A 121 -10.99 8.55 -4.38
N THR A 122 -12.03 9.23 -4.80
CA THR A 122 -12.97 8.73 -5.80
C THR A 122 -12.45 8.97 -7.22
N SER A 123 -12.92 8.19 -8.18
CA SER A 123 -12.45 8.21 -9.56
C SER A 123 -12.86 9.48 -10.36
N ASP A 124 -13.69 10.34 -9.81
CA ASP A 124 -14.03 11.64 -10.39
C ASP A 124 -12.98 12.73 -10.13
N ILE A 125 -11.99 12.43 -9.25
CA ILE A 125 -10.88 13.33 -8.95
C ILE A 125 -9.72 13.00 -9.89
N SER A 126 -9.38 13.92 -10.78
CA SER A 126 -8.24 13.78 -11.70
C SER A 126 -6.91 14.15 -11.05
N ASP A 127 -6.91 15.22 -10.26
CA ASP A 127 -5.71 15.78 -9.63
C ASP A 127 -5.97 16.08 -8.16
N LEU A 128 -4.93 15.88 -7.34
CA LEU A 128 -4.99 16.16 -5.91
C LEU A 128 -3.69 16.81 -5.45
N THR A 129 -3.78 17.94 -4.75
CA THR A 129 -2.60 18.65 -4.26
C THR A 129 -2.36 18.38 -2.78
N LEU A 130 -1.18 17.85 -2.49
CA LEU A 130 -0.68 17.60 -1.14
C LEU A 130 0.34 18.66 -0.74
N SER A 131 0.28 19.11 0.52
CA SER A 131 1.20 20.07 1.12
C SER A 131 1.44 19.73 2.59
N GLY A 132 2.34 20.46 3.26
CA GLY A 132 2.72 20.16 4.64
C GLY A 132 4.07 19.45 4.73
N GLN A 133 4.21 18.51 5.66
CA GLN A 133 5.42 17.72 5.84
C GLN A 133 5.07 16.33 6.35
N GLY A 134 5.49 15.29 5.64
CA GLY A 134 5.22 13.92 6.09
C GLY A 134 5.40 12.87 5.01
N ILE A 135 5.01 11.64 5.36
CA ILE A 135 5.02 10.50 4.45
C ILE A 135 3.58 10.01 4.29
N ILE A 136 3.12 10.03 3.05
CA ILE A 136 1.84 9.47 2.61
C ILE A 136 2.09 8.22 1.79
N TRP A 137 1.32 7.20 2.06
CA TRP A 137 1.21 6.02 1.22
C TRP A 137 -0.04 6.15 0.36
N LEU A 138 0.12 5.90 -0.93
CA LEU A 138 -0.99 5.84 -1.88
C LEU A 138 -1.10 4.41 -2.41
N ALA A 139 -2.25 3.79 -2.14
CA ALA A 139 -2.67 2.57 -2.81
C ALA A 139 -3.69 2.95 -3.89
N THR A 140 -3.43 2.54 -5.13
CA THR A 140 -4.29 2.84 -6.29
C THR A 140 -4.28 1.67 -7.27
N VAL A 141 -5.05 1.76 -8.33
CA VAL A 141 -5.01 0.82 -9.47
C VAL A 141 -4.01 1.38 -10.49
N PRO A 142 -3.16 0.53 -11.09
CA PRO A 142 -2.26 0.96 -12.18
C PRO A 142 -3.05 1.53 -13.36
N ALA A 143 -2.54 2.60 -13.99
CA ALA A 143 -3.13 3.19 -15.19
C ALA A 143 -2.87 2.34 -16.44
#